data_c59386d4b8b36f4a43b1210bda860ed6
#
_entry.id   c59386d4b8b36f4a43b1210bda860ed6
#
_cell.length_a   1.000
_cell.length_b   1.000
_cell.length_c   1.000
_cell.angle_alpha   90.00
_cell.angle_beta   90.00
_cell.angle_gamma   90.00
#
_symmetry.space_group_name_H-M   'P 1'
#
loop_
_entity.id
_entity.type
_entity.pdbx_description
1 polymer ?
#
loop_
_entity_poly.entity_id
_entity_poly.type
_entity_poly.pdbx_seq_one_letter_code
_entity_poly.pdbx_strand_id
1 'polypeptide(L)'
;MGRLTRDPEVRYSQGDSSTAVARYTVAVDRRFKRDNEPTADFIPCVVFGRSAEFAEKYFRQGMRVSVSGRIQTGSYTNKDGIRVYTTDIIVEEQEFAESRAESEANRGSFQYSAPSQAASPAQAPSVDAGDGFMNIPDGIDEELPFN
;
A
#
# COMPACT_ATOMS: atom_id res chain seq x y z
N MET A 1 -2.98 13.82 -1.29
CA MET A 1 -3.62 12.52 -1.58
C MET A 1 -2.54 11.49 -1.82
N GLY A 2 -2.62 10.30 -1.19
CA GLY A 2 -1.62 9.26 -1.31
C GLY A 2 -2.06 7.97 -0.63
N ARG A 3 -1.16 6.97 -0.52
CA ARG A 3 -1.43 5.68 0.12
C ARG A 3 -0.80 5.58 1.49
N LEU A 4 -1.50 4.98 2.44
CA LEU A 4 -0.97 4.66 3.76
C LEU A 4 0.11 3.58 3.64
N THR A 5 1.28 3.86 4.20
CA THR A 5 2.42 2.93 4.18
C THR A 5 2.31 1.83 5.23
N ARG A 6 1.58 2.10 6.31
CA ARG A 6 1.30 1.21 7.45
C ARG A 6 0.02 1.64 8.14
N ASP A 7 -0.47 0.79 9.03
CA ASP A 7 -1.60 1.12 9.88
C ASP A 7 -1.28 2.33 10.78
N PRO A 8 -2.26 3.19 11.10
CA PRO A 8 -2.06 4.30 12.02
C PRO A 8 -1.64 3.83 13.42
N GLU A 9 -0.60 4.46 13.97
CA GLU A 9 -0.20 4.26 15.36
C GLU A 9 -0.95 5.26 16.23
N VAL A 10 -1.80 4.77 17.13
CA VAL A 10 -2.63 5.61 18.00
C VAL A 10 -2.12 5.57 19.41
N ARG A 11 -2.04 6.72 20.03
CA ARG A 11 -1.71 6.91 21.44
C ARG A 11 -2.75 7.80 22.09
N TYR A 12 -3.11 7.48 23.30
CA TYR A 12 -4.03 8.26 24.12
C TYR A 12 -3.21 9.06 25.16
N SER A 13 -3.45 10.35 25.20
CA SER A 13 -2.82 11.20 26.24
C SER A 13 -3.40 10.86 27.60
N GLN A 14 -2.54 10.67 28.59
CA GLN A 14 -2.95 10.49 29.98
C GLN A 14 -3.20 11.86 30.61
N GLY A 15 -4.46 12.23 30.76
CA GLY A 15 -4.91 13.48 31.39
C GLY A 15 -6.43 13.44 31.58
N ASP A 16 -6.99 14.43 32.28
CA ASP A 16 -8.44 14.52 32.58
C ASP A 16 -9.33 14.56 31.30
N SER A 17 -8.75 14.85 30.16
CA SER A 17 -9.34 14.64 28.84
C SER A 17 -8.41 13.76 27.99
N SER A 18 -8.71 12.46 27.96
CA SER A 18 -8.01 11.50 27.09
C SER A 18 -8.14 11.93 25.62
N THR A 19 -7.09 12.55 25.08
CA THR A 19 -7.06 12.94 23.66
C THR A 19 -6.31 11.89 22.86
N ALA A 20 -6.98 11.32 21.88
CA ALA A 20 -6.36 10.40 20.93
C ALA A 20 -5.41 11.17 19.99
N VAL A 21 -4.24 10.61 19.73
CA VAL A 21 -3.26 11.11 18.76
C VAL A 21 -2.87 9.95 17.86
N ALA A 22 -3.19 10.05 16.58
CA ALA A 22 -2.78 9.07 15.59
C ALA A 22 -1.62 9.61 14.74
N ARG A 23 -0.66 8.73 14.44
CA ARG A 23 0.44 9.00 13.52
C ARG A 23 0.44 7.98 12.40
N TYR A 24 0.55 8.46 11.19
CA TYR A 24 0.66 7.62 10.00
C TYR A 24 1.50 8.32 8.93
N THR A 25 1.97 7.55 7.97
CA THR A 25 2.77 8.07 6.85
C THR A 25 2.03 7.82 5.54
N VAL A 26 1.91 8.86 4.73
CA VAL A 26 1.27 8.80 3.42
C VAL A 26 2.35 8.84 2.34
N ALA A 27 2.38 7.84 1.47
CA ALA A 27 3.19 7.83 0.26
C ALA A 27 2.45 8.59 -0.85
N VAL A 28 3.05 9.67 -1.30
CA VAL A 28 2.51 10.53 -2.36
C VAL A 28 3.38 10.36 -3.60
N ASP A 29 2.79 9.86 -4.67
CA ASP A 29 3.49 9.70 -5.94
C ASP A 29 3.95 11.05 -6.49
N ARG A 30 5.19 11.12 -6.94
CA ARG A 30 5.72 12.30 -7.64
C ARG A 30 5.10 12.42 -9.02
N ARG A 31 4.73 13.62 -9.39
CA ARG A 31 4.13 13.91 -10.70
C ARG A 31 5.11 13.63 -11.85
N PHE A 32 6.38 13.93 -11.62
CA PHE A 32 7.46 13.67 -12.59
C PHE A 32 8.41 12.65 -11.99
N LYS A 33 8.51 11.51 -12.65
CA LYS A 33 9.42 10.42 -12.28
C LYS A 33 10.68 10.56 -13.14
N ARG A 34 11.85 10.54 -12.50
CA ARG A 34 13.15 10.47 -13.16
C ARG A 34 13.80 9.14 -12.85
N ASP A 35 14.58 8.64 -13.80
CA ASP A 35 15.37 7.44 -13.58
C ASP A 35 16.37 7.70 -12.43
N ASN A 36 16.48 6.74 -11.51
CA ASN A 36 17.30 6.80 -10.28
C ASN A 36 16.82 7.75 -9.17
N GLU A 37 15.62 8.33 -9.24
CA GLU A 37 15.04 9.09 -8.14
C GLU A 37 13.87 8.33 -7.48
N PRO A 38 13.59 8.60 -6.19
CA PRO A 38 12.40 8.05 -5.53
C PRO A 38 11.13 8.45 -6.30
N THR A 39 10.25 7.49 -6.52
CA THR A 39 8.98 7.70 -7.24
C THR A 39 7.87 8.28 -6.38
N ALA A 40 8.04 8.24 -5.05
CA ALA A 40 7.08 8.74 -4.07
C ALA A 40 7.78 9.46 -2.93
N ASP A 41 7.09 10.42 -2.34
CA ASP A 41 7.49 11.10 -1.11
C ASP A 41 6.69 10.55 0.07
N PHE A 42 7.38 10.30 1.18
CA PHE A 42 6.78 9.78 2.40
C PHE A 42 6.53 10.92 3.37
N ILE A 43 5.27 11.25 3.57
CA ILE A 43 4.84 12.40 4.35
C ILE A 43 4.30 11.93 5.71
N PRO A 44 4.96 12.27 6.83
CA PRO A 44 4.44 11.99 8.16
C PRO A 44 3.25 12.90 8.48
N CYS A 45 2.18 12.27 8.96
CA CYS A 45 0.93 12.95 9.32
C CYS A 45 0.61 12.68 10.78
N VAL A 46 0.13 13.70 11.47
CA VAL A 46 -0.33 13.64 12.85
C VAL A 46 -1.75 14.17 12.93
N VAL A 47 -2.63 13.43 13.54
CA VAL A 47 -4.04 13.79 13.70
C VAL A 47 -4.47 13.63 15.15
N PHE A 48 -5.37 14.50 15.62
CA PHE A 48 -5.79 14.58 17.02
C PHE A 48 -7.29 14.32 17.19
N GLY A 49 -7.68 13.91 18.40
CA GLY A 49 -9.05 13.80 18.82
C GLY A 49 -9.87 12.79 18.02
N ARG A 50 -11.10 13.14 17.69
CA ARG A 50 -12.04 12.26 16.97
C ARG A 50 -11.53 11.79 15.61
N SER A 51 -10.80 12.63 14.92
CA SER A 51 -10.17 12.25 13.64
C SER A 51 -9.08 11.19 13.82
N ALA A 52 -8.38 11.17 14.98
CA ALA A 52 -7.44 10.12 15.31
C ALA A 52 -8.16 8.78 15.58
N GLU A 53 -9.28 8.79 16.30
CA GLU A 53 -10.11 7.61 16.54
C GLU A 53 -10.71 7.07 15.23
N PHE A 54 -11.11 7.98 14.33
CA PHE A 54 -11.57 7.60 13.00
C PHE A 54 -10.48 6.89 12.20
N ALA A 55 -9.26 7.44 12.20
CA ALA A 55 -8.12 6.82 11.54
C ALA A 55 -7.81 5.42 12.11
N GLU A 56 -7.86 5.25 13.44
CA GLU A 56 -7.67 3.97 14.12
C GLU A 56 -8.66 2.90 13.62
N LYS A 57 -9.92 3.27 13.53
CA LYS A 57 -11.00 2.33 13.16
C LYS A 57 -11.01 1.96 11.69
N TYR A 58 -10.76 2.91 10.83
CA TYR A 58 -11.06 2.79 9.40
C TYR A 58 -9.83 2.77 8.49
N PHE A 59 -8.74 3.41 8.88
CA PHE A 59 -7.54 3.46 8.06
C PHE A 59 -6.71 2.20 8.21
N ARG A 60 -6.26 1.66 7.09
CA ARG A 60 -5.38 0.48 7.04
C ARG A 60 -4.28 0.70 6.02
N GLN A 61 -3.20 -0.03 6.17
CA GLN A 61 -2.09 -0.04 5.23
C GLN A 61 -2.57 -0.24 3.80
N GLY A 62 -2.02 0.52 2.86
CA GLY A 62 -2.33 0.45 1.44
C GLY A 62 -3.57 1.24 0.99
N MET A 63 -4.41 1.68 1.92
CA MET A 63 -5.58 2.53 1.59
C MET A 63 -5.15 3.88 1.01
N ARG A 64 -5.90 4.35 0.03
CA ARG A 64 -5.72 5.69 -0.52
C ARG A 64 -6.57 6.70 0.25
N VAL A 65 -5.91 7.73 0.75
CA VAL A 65 -6.53 8.78 1.55
C VAL A 65 -6.22 10.16 1.00
N SER A 66 -7.15 11.07 1.17
CA SER A 66 -6.95 12.51 0.98
C SER A 66 -6.79 13.15 2.35
N VAL A 67 -5.77 13.96 2.50
CA VAL A 67 -5.44 14.63 3.75
C VAL A 67 -5.25 16.12 3.47
N SER A 68 -5.91 16.95 4.26
CA SER A 68 -5.77 18.41 4.29
C SER A 68 -5.28 18.83 5.68
N GLY A 69 -4.38 19.79 5.73
CA GLY A 69 -3.81 20.23 6.98
C GLY A 69 -2.65 21.20 6.81
N ARG A 70 -2.01 21.56 7.91
CA ARG A 70 -0.88 22.51 7.97
C ARG A 70 0.42 21.83 8.25
N ILE A 71 1.51 22.37 7.70
CA ILE A 71 2.87 21.92 7.98
C ILE A 71 3.29 22.43 9.36
N GLN A 72 3.85 21.54 10.17
CA GLN A 72 4.48 21.88 11.43
C GLN A 72 5.91 21.36 11.45
N THR A 73 6.86 22.24 11.68
CA THR A 73 8.26 21.88 11.85
C THR A 73 8.61 21.82 13.34
N GLY A 74 9.49 20.91 13.69
CA GLY A 74 10.01 20.75 15.04
C GLY A 74 11.48 20.35 15.02
N SER A 75 12.09 20.28 16.17
CA SER A 75 13.42 19.69 16.33
C SER A 75 13.58 19.07 17.69
N TYR A 76 14.32 17.97 17.75
CA TYR A 76 14.73 17.35 19.00
C TYR A 76 16.19 16.94 18.94
N THR A 77 16.81 16.78 20.08
CA THR A 77 18.18 16.26 20.17
C THR A 77 18.11 14.76 20.40
N ASN A 78 18.77 13.99 19.53
CA ASN A 78 18.82 12.53 19.67
C ASN A 78 19.78 12.14 20.81
N LYS A 79 19.91 10.83 21.08
CA LYS A 79 20.80 10.28 22.12
C LYS A 79 22.28 10.58 21.88
N ASP A 80 22.66 10.85 20.62
CA ASP A 80 24.02 11.16 20.21
C ASP A 80 24.35 12.66 20.28
N GLY A 81 23.43 13.48 20.82
CA GLY A 81 23.57 14.93 20.92
C GLY A 81 23.35 15.69 19.62
N ILE A 82 22.90 15.01 18.55
CA ILE A 82 22.66 15.61 17.24
C ILE A 82 21.24 16.17 17.19
N ARG A 83 21.11 17.42 16.71
CA ARG A 83 19.80 18.05 16.51
C ARG A 83 19.15 17.53 15.25
N VAL A 84 18.00 16.87 15.40
CA VAL A 84 17.18 16.33 14.30
C VAL A 84 15.99 17.24 14.08
N TYR A 85 15.79 17.68 12.85
CA TYR A 85 14.63 18.47 12.43
C TYR A 85 13.53 17.54 11.94
N THR A 86 12.30 17.82 12.32
CA THR A 86 11.11 17.09 11.88
C THR A 86 10.18 18.02 11.12
N THR A 87 9.48 17.48 10.14
CA THR A 87 8.43 18.16 9.40
C THR A 87 7.24 17.23 9.35
N ASP A 88 6.18 17.58 10.04
CA ASP A 88 4.96 16.78 10.13
C ASP A 88 3.77 17.58 9.54
N ILE A 89 2.81 16.89 8.97
CA ILE A 89 1.53 17.48 8.58
C ILE A 89 0.55 17.28 9.74
N ILE A 90 0.10 18.39 10.32
CA ILE A 90 -1.01 18.36 11.27
C ILE A 90 -2.30 18.33 10.47
N VAL A 91 -2.97 17.19 10.54
CA VAL A 91 -4.17 16.92 9.75
C VAL A 91 -5.36 17.62 10.37
N GLU A 92 -6.08 18.37 9.56
CA GLU A 92 -7.33 19.05 9.89
C GLU A 92 -8.53 18.29 9.30
N GLU A 93 -8.38 17.81 8.07
CA GLU A 93 -9.38 16.99 7.38
C GLU A 93 -8.76 15.76 6.76
N GLN A 94 -9.48 14.65 6.78
CA GLN A 94 -9.07 13.39 6.16
C GLN A 94 -10.28 12.66 5.58
N GLU A 95 -10.11 12.12 4.39
CA GLU A 95 -11.16 11.45 3.64
C GLU A 95 -10.61 10.20 2.93
N PHE A 96 -11.50 9.25 2.64
CA PHE A 96 -11.17 8.15 1.75
C PHE A 96 -11.10 8.66 0.31
N ALA A 97 -10.01 8.34 -0.39
CA ALA A 97 -9.80 8.72 -1.78
C ALA A 97 -9.97 7.53 -2.75
N GLU A 98 -10.47 6.40 -2.27
CA GLU A 98 -10.82 5.23 -3.06
C GLU A 98 -12.07 4.55 -2.48
N SER A 99 -12.78 3.79 -3.31
CA SER A 99 -13.92 3.00 -2.87
C SER A 99 -13.46 1.81 -2.01
N ARG A 100 -14.36 1.32 -1.15
CA ARG A 100 -14.08 0.17 -0.30
C ARG A 100 -13.69 -1.08 -1.11
N ALA A 101 -14.34 -1.28 -2.26
CA ALA A 101 -14.05 -2.40 -3.16
C ALA A 101 -12.62 -2.33 -3.75
N GLU A 102 -12.15 -1.14 -4.14
CA GLU A 102 -10.79 -0.93 -4.62
C GLU A 102 -9.75 -1.12 -3.52
N SER A 103 -10.06 -0.69 -2.31
CA SER A 103 -9.21 -0.88 -1.14
C SER A 103 -9.01 -2.37 -0.81
N GLU A 104 -10.07 -3.16 -0.86
CA GLU A 104 -10.02 -4.61 -0.61
C GLU A 104 -9.27 -5.36 -1.73
N ALA A 105 -9.46 -5.00 -2.99
CA ALA A 105 -8.74 -5.58 -4.13
C ALA A 105 -7.22 -5.33 -4.04
N ASN A 106 -6.82 -4.13 -3.61
CA ASN A 106 -5.42 -3.78 -3.42
C ASN A 106 -4.76 -4.49 -2.24
N ARG A 107 -5.49 -4.85 -1.19
CA ARG A 107 -4.97 -5.64 -0.08
C ARG A 107 -4.51 -7.04 -0.51
N GLY A 108 -5.20 -7.65 -1.48
CA GLY A 108 -4.84 -8.95 -2.04
C GLY A 108 -3.54 -8.95 -2.85
N SER A 109 -3.16 -7.81 -3.43
CA SER A 109 -1.96 -7.70 -4.27
C SER A 109 -0.66 -7.47 -3.49
N PHE A 110 -0.72 -7.13 -2.20
CA PHE A 110 0.45 -6.99 -1.32
C PHE A 110 0.82 -8.28 -0.57
N GLN A 111 0.18 -9.41 -0.90
CA GLN A 111 0.63 -10.69 -0.41
C GLN A 111 1.98 -11.00 -1.05
N TYR A 112 3.04 -10.78 -0.29
CA TYR A 112 4.40 -11.11 -0.64
C TYR A 112 4.43 -12.58 -1.04
N SER A 113 4.62 -12.87 -2.32
CA SER A 113 4.93 -14.22 -2.77
C SER A 113 6.29 -14.57 -2.17
N ALA A 114 6.28 -15.29 -1.06
CA ALA A 114 7.48 -15.93 -0.57
C ALA A 114 8.06 -16.76 -1.71
N PRO A 115 9.38 -16.70 -1.99
CA PRO A 115 9.98 -17.54 -3.01
C PRO A 115 9.74 -19.00 -2.61
N SER A 116 8.94 -19.70 -3.41
CA SER A 116 8.79 -21.14 -3.31
C SER A 116 10.18 -21.75 -3.41
N GLN A 117 10.66 -22.31 -2.31
CA GLN A 117 11.81 -23.22 -2.34
C GLN A 117 11.50 -24.32 -3.34
N ALA A 118 12.33 -24.39 -4.36
CA ALA A 118 12.31 -25.43 -5.36
C ALA A 118 12.35 -26.79 -4.65
N ALA A 119 11.24 -27.50 -4.68
CA ALA A 119 11.21 -28.91 -4.37
C ALA A 119 12.01 -29.65 -5.44
N SER A 120 12.99 -30.38 -5.00
CA SER A 120 13.82 -31.31 -5.79
C SER A 120 12.94 -32.27 -6.63
N PRO A 121 13.35 -32.62 -7.85
CA PRO A 121 12.59 -33.53 -8.69
C PRO A 121 12.64 -34.95 -8.12
N ALA A 122 11.52 -35.44 -7.65
CA ALA A 122 11.33 -36.87 -7.42
C ALA A 122 11.10 -37.54 -8.76
N GLN A 123 11.85 -38.62 -8.96
CA GLN A 123 11.88 -39.52 -10.12
C GLN A 123 10.48 -39.92 -10.57
N ALA A 124 10.28 -39.82 -11.89
CA ALA A 124 9.14 -40.39 -12.59
C ALA A 124 9.20 -41.92 -12.61
N PRO A 125 8.06 -42.63 -12.49
CA PRO A 125 7.90 -43.95 -13.07
C PRO A 125 7.44 -43.82 -14.51
N SER A 126 8.17 -44.47 -15.39
CA SER A 126 7.83 -44.71 -16.77
C SER A 126 6.55 -45.55 -16.87
N VAL A 127 5.55 -45.05 -17.58
CA VAL A 127 4.48 -45.89 -18.13
C VAL A 127 4.27 -45.53 -19.61
N ASP A 128 4.32 -46.58 -20.29
CA ASP A 128 4.18 -47.02 -21.61
C ASP A 128 3.17 -46.32 -22.49
N ALA A 129 3.48 -46.35 -23.78
CA ALA A 129 2.79 -45.80 -24.93
C ALA A 129 1.31 -46.17 -25.03
N GLY A 130 0.48 -45.19 -25.28
CA GLY A 130 -0.90 -45.36 -25.68
C GLY A 130 -1.30 -44.24 -26.64
N ASP A 131 -1.23 -44.56 -27.90
CA ASP A 131 -1.74 -43.96 -29.09
C ASP A 131 -3.02 -43.10 -28.85
N GLY A 132 -3.01 -41.86 -29.26
CA GLY A 132 -4.18 -41.00 -29.18
C GLY A 132 -3.95 -39.59 -29.70
N PHE A 133 -3.28 -39.49 -30.86
CA PHE A 133 -3.30 -38.26 -31.64
C PHE A 133 -4.70 -38.02 -32.18
N MET A 134 -5.41 -37.07 -31.57
CA MET A 134 -6.60 -36.51 -32.21
C MET A 134 -6.16 -35.67 -33.39
N ASN A 135 -6.47 -36.21 -34.57
CA ASN A 135 -6.38 -35.59 -35.87
C ASN A 135 -7.27 -34.34 -35.88
N ILE A 136 -6.64 -33.17 -35.95
CA ILE A 136 -7.38 -31.92 -36.21
C ILE A 136 -7.65 -31.87 -37.68
N PRO A 137 -8.91 -31.81 -38.14
CA PRO A 137 -9.21 -31.66 -39.57
C PRO A 137 -8.77 -30.25 -40.01
N ASP A 138 -7.89 -30.22 -40.99
CA ASP A 138 -7.64 -29.07 -41.85
C ASP A 138 -8.95 -28.57 -42.47
N GLY A 139 -9.23 -27.28 -42.28
CA GLY A 139 -10.32 -26.65 -43.02
C GLY A 139 -11.16 -25.71 -42.18
N ILE A 140 -10.58 -24.62 -41.71
CA ILE A 140 -11.35 -23.40 -41.46
C ILE A 140 -10.52 -22.22 -42.03
N ASP A 141 -10.48 -22.20 -43.36
CA ASP A 141 -10.37 -20.97 -44.13
C ASP A 141 -11.76 -20.39 -44.18
N GLU A 142 -12.06 -19.40 -43.38
CA GLU A 142 -13.16 -18.47 -43.68
C GLU A 142 -12.91 -17.15 -42.95
N GLU A 143 -12.41 -16.24 -43.75
CA GLU A 143 -12.81 -14.86 -43.95
C GLU A 143 -13.37 -14.15 -42.71
N LEU A 144 -12.48 -13.35 -42.10
CA LEU A 144 -12.90 -12.24 -41.25
C LEU A 144 -13.31 -11.07 -42.17
N PRO A 145 -14.54 -10.64 -42.22
CA PRO A 145 -14.94 -9.43 -42.91
C PRO A 145 -14.56 -8.23 -42.05
N PHE A 146 -13.46 -7.58 -42.38
CA PHE A 146 -13.23 -6.22 -41.99
C PHE A 146 -13.85 -5.29 -43.04
N ASN A 147 -14.93 -4.66 -42.63
CA ASN A 147 -15.44 -3.44 -43.22
C ASN A 147 -15.58 -2.41 -42.16
#